data_3e25d88a44bd5a16976218abada45efb
#
_entry.id   3e25d88a44bd5a16976218abada45efb
#
_cell.length_a   1.000
_cell.length_b   1.000
_cell.length_c   1.000
_cell.angle_alpha   90.00
_cell.angle_beta   90.00
_cell.angle_gamma   90.00
#
_symmetry.space_group_name_H-M   'P 1'
#
loop_
_entity.id
_entity.type
_entity.pdbx_description
1 polymer ?
#
loop_
_entity_poly.entity_id
_entity_poly.type
_entity_poly.pdbx_seq_one_letter_code
_entity_poly.pdbx_strand_id
1 'polypeptide(L)'
;SNDTKKWHTLPEDVALIEGNLKAIAWKSGRNNRILAFNLNIPIVKNNIDICLFDTTMEGYGNGKIVREVDRILMLGELKGGIDPAGADEHWKTGNTALTRIRNAFKKEGKDIATSFVAAAIEKKMADEIFNQLKKGTLSFATNLTKDEQLVNYCNWIIKF
;
A
#
# COMPACT_ATOMS: atom_id res chain seq x y z
N SER A 1 -4.73 4.44 -27.66
CA SER A 1 -5.24 5.64 -26.98
C SER A 1 -4.19 6.13 -25.99
N ASN A 2 -3.53 7.26 -26.30
CA ASN A 2 -2.59 7.93 -25.41
C ASN A 2 -3.41 8.68 -24.33
N ASP A 3 -3.86 7.97 -23.30
CA ASP A 3 -4.37 8.59 -22.10
C ASP A 3 -3.20 9.23 -21.35
N THR A 4 -3.02 10.52 -21.58
CA THR A 4 -2.12 11.34 -20.79
C THR A 4 -2.65 11.35 -19.37
N LYS A 5 -1.95 10.65 -18.46
CA LYS A 5 -2.23 10.67 -17.01
C LYS A 5 -2.20 12.12 -16.53
N LYS A 6 -3.36 12.71 -16.33
CA LYS A 6 -3.49 14.09 -15.85
C LYS A 6 -3.80 14.07 -14.36
N TRP A 7 -3.14 14.95 -13.63
CA TRP A 7 -3.47 15.21 -12.24
C TRP A 7 -4.65 16.18 -12.18
N HIS A 8 -5.61 15.86 -11.35
CA HIS A 8 -6.79 16.69 -11.07
C HIS A 8 -6.94 16.86 -9.57
N THR A 9 -7.56 17.96 -9.15
CA THR A 9 -8.04 18.08 -7.76
C THR A 9 -9.03 16.95 -7.49
N LEU A 10 -8.96 16.37 -6.29
CA LEU A 10 -9.87 15.29 -5.91
C LEU A 10 -11.32 15.78 -6.02
N PRO A 11 -12.18 15.17 -6.83
CA PRO A 11 -13.55 15.55 -6.95
C PRO A 11 -14.35 15.17 -5.69
N GLU A 12 -15.45 15.88 -5.44
CA GLU A 12 -16.38 15.53 -4.36
C GLU A 12 -17.24 14.30 -4.71
N ASP A 13 -17.45 14.04 -5.99
CA ASP A 13 -18.23 12.90 -6.45
C ASP A 13 -17.42 11.60 -6.39
N VAL A 14 -17.82 10.71 -5.50
CA VAL A 14 -17.19 9.41 -5.25
C VAL A 14 -17.19 8.54 -6.52
N ALA A 15 -18.24 8.59 -7.33
CA ALA A 15 -18.35 7.79 -8.54
C ALA A 15 -17.27 8.13 -9.59
N LEU A 16 -16.84 9.40 -9.63
CA LEU A 16 -15.73 9.84 -10.48
C LEU A 16 -14.37 9.32 -10.00
N ILE A 17 -14.25 9.03 -8.70
CA ILE A 17 -13.02 8.53 -8.08
C ILE A 17 -12.87 7.02 -8.33
N GLU A 18 -13.92 6.24 -8.07
CA GLU A 18 -13.86 4.77 -8.02
C GLU A 18 -13.32 4.13 -9.30
N GLY A 19 -13.76 4.60 -10.47
CA GLY A 19 -13.38 4.01 -11.77
C GLY A 19 -12.00 4.43 -12.27
N ASN A 20 -11.47 5.56 -11.80
CA ASN A 20 -10.33 6.23 -12.46
C ASN A 20 -9.12 6.47 -11.57
N LEU A 21 -9.24 6.28 -10.25
CA LEU A 21 -8.17 6.57 -9.32
C LEU A 21 -6.96 5.64 -9.56
N LYS A 22 -5.82 6.24 -9.92
CA LYS A 22 -4.54 5.52 -10.08
C LYS A 22 -3.53 5.91 -9.02
N ALA A 23 -3.60 7.16 -8.56
CA ALA A 23 -2.73 7.68 -7.51
C ALA A 23 -3.34 8.92 -6.85
N ILE A 24 -2.92 9.17 -5.61
CA ILE A 24 -3.25 10.37 -4.83
C ILE A 24 -1.95 11.07 -4.45
N ALA A 25 -1.90 12.40 -4.63
CA ALA A 25 -0.77 13.21 -4.25
C ALA A 25 -1.14 14.20 -3.14
N TRP A 26 -0.26 14.36 -2.15
CA TRP A 26 -0.41 15.39 -1.11
C TRP A 26 0.94 15.90 -0.61
N LYS A 27 0.89 16.94 0.22
CA LYS A 27 2.05 17.44 0.95
C LYS A 27 1.94 17.09 2.43
N SER A 28 3.02 16.55 2.99
CA SER A 28 3.21 16.34 4.42
C SER A 28 4.35 17.25 4.88
N GLY A 29 4.02 18.42 5.42
CA GLY A 29 5.00 19.46 5.71
C GLY A 29 5.72 19.93 4.43
N ARG A 30 7.03 19.76 4.37
CA ARG A 30 7.85 20.08 3.19
C ARG A 30 7.98 18.94 2.18
N ASN A 31 7.50 17.77 2.53
CA ASN A 31 7.64 16.56 1.72
C ASN A 31 6.46 16.38 0.78
N ASN A 32 6.72 15.88 -0.42
CA ASN A 32 5.68 15.47 -1.36
C ASN A 32 5.46 13.97 -1.22
N ARG A 33 4.21 13.55 -1.22
CA ARG A 33 3.82 12.14 -1.10
C ARG A 33 2.91 11.74 -2.23
N ILE A 34 3.13 10.54 -2.75
CA ILE A 34 2.25 9.92 -3.73
C ILE A 34 1.93 8.50 -3.28
N LEU A 35 0.65 8.25 -3.08
CA LEU A 35 0.09 6.92 -2.90
C LEU A 35 -0.44 6.45 -4.24
N ALA A 36 0.05 5.33 -4.73
CA ALA A 36 -0.34 4.76 -6.01
C ALA A 36 -0.71 3.28 -5.86
N PHE A 37 -1.48 2.77 -6.82
CA PHE A 37 -2.07 1.44 -6.75
C PHE A 37 -1.65 0.57 -7.93
N ASN A 38 -1.49 -0.75 -7.68
CA ASN A 38 -1.22 -1.78 -8.68
C ASN A 38 0.01 -1.49 -9.55
N LEU A 39 1.15 -1.23 -8.92
CA LEU A 39 2.40 -0.94 -9.62
C LEU A 39 3.36 -2.11 -9.59
N ASN A 40 3.99 -2.38 -10.72
CA ASN A 40 5.14 -3.27 -10.77
C ASN A 40 6.35 -2.60 -10.10
N ILE A 41 6.87 -3.21 -9.04
CA ILE A 41 8.06 -2.76 -8.33
C ILE A 41 9.22 -3.69 -8.69
N PRO A 42 10.17 -3.24 -9.53
CA PRO A 42 11.18 -4.11 -10.13
C PRO A 42 12.05 -4.87 -9.14
N ILE A 43 12.41 -4.26 -8.01
CA ILE A 43 13.21 -4.91 -6.97
C ILE A 43 12.47 -6.10 -6.32
N VAL A 44 11.13 -6.00 -6.19
CA VAL A 44 10.27 -7.06 -5.66
C VAL A 44 9.95 -8.11 -6.73
N LYS A 45 10.08 -7.72 -8.01
CA LYS A 45 9.72 -8.52 -9.20
C LYS A 45 8.26 -8.93 -9.20
N ASN A 46 7.38 -8.04 -8.71
CA ASN A 46 5.94 -8.29 -8.62
C ASN A 46 5.15 -7.00 -8.68
N ASN A 47 3.85 -7.10 -9.02
CA ASN A 47 2.90 -6.04 -8.81
C ASN A 47 2.56 -5.92 -7.34
N ILE A 48 2.47 -4.69 -6.86
CA ILE A 48 2.17 -4.35 -5.47
C ILE A 48 0.90 -3.50 -5.45
N ASP A 49 -0.04 -3.88 -4.60
CA ASP A 49 -1.37 -3.27 -4.57
C ASP A 49 -1.33 -1.82 -4.09
N ILE A 50 -0.52 -1.51 -3.08
CA ILE A 50 -0.45 -0.19 -2.44
C ILE A 50 1.01 0.24 -2.35
N CYS A 51 1.35 1.40 -2.93
CA CYS A 51 2.72 1.91 -3.00
C CYS A 51 2.76 3.37 -2.57
N LEU A 52 3.57 3.71 -1.57
CA LEU A 52 3.78 5.08 -1.10
C LEU A 52 5.20 5.55 -1.43
N PHE A 53 5.30 6.71 -2.07
CA PHE A 53 6.55 7.29 -2.53
C PHE A 53 6.81 8.69 -1.95
N ASP A 54 8.08 9.01 -1.73
CA ASP A 54 8.57 10.36 -1.52
C ASP A 54 8.93 11.00 -2.87
N THR A 55 7.95 11.60 -3.53
CA THR A 55 8.15 12.19 -4.85
C THR A 55 7.10 13.25 -5.18
N THR A 56 7.41 14.12 -6.12
CA THR A 56 6.46 15.08 -6.71
C THR A 56 5.60 14.42 -7.79
N MET A 57 4.51 15.09 -8.19
CA MET A 57 3.68 14.66 -9.33
C MET A 57 4.49 14.52 -10.62
N GLU A 58 5.43 15.43 -10.87
CA GLU A 58 6.34 15.37 -12.01
C GLU A 58 7.30 14.18 -11.91
N GLY A 59 7.93 13.97 -10.73
CA GLY A 59 8.83 12.83 -10.49
C GLY A 59 8.11 11.48 -10.65
N TYR A 60 6.85 11.40 -10.26
CA TYR A 60 6.03 10.21 -10.49
C TYR A 60 5.68 10.02 -11.97
N GLY A 61 5.40 11.11 -12.68
CA GLY A 61 4.99 11.08 -14.10
C GLY A 61 6.04 10.47 -15.03
N ASN A 62 7.33 10.58 -14.72
CA ASN A 62 8.41 10.01 -15.53
C ASN A 62 8.56 8.48 -15.39
N GLY A 63 7.85 7.86 -14.44
CA GLY A 63 7.79 6.41 -14.23
C GLY A 63 9.06 5.78 -13.65
N LYS A 64 10.10 6.54 -13.34
CA LYS A 64 11.37 6.01 -12.80
C LYS A 64 11.30 5.71 -11.31
N ILE A 65 10.40 6.36 -10.59
CA ILE A 65 10.26 6.28 -9.13
C ILE A 65 10.14 4.85 -8.59
N VAL A 66 9.53 3.94 -9.34
CA VAL A 66 9.38 2.52 -8.97
C VAL A 66 10.71 1.76 -8.87
N ARG A 67 11.82 2.35 -9.35
CA ARG A 67 13.19 1.82 -9.29
C ARG A 67 14.06 2.53 -8.26
N GLU A 68 13.58 3.64 -7.71
CA GLU A 68 14.31 4.47 -6.74
C GLU A 68 14.04 3.96 -5.32
N VAL A 69 14.75 2.90 -4.92
CA VAL A 69 14.54 2.17 -3.66
C VAL A 69 14.45 3.11 -2.45
N ASP A 70 15.30 4.13 -2.39
CA ASP A 70 15.34 5.08 -1.27
C ASP A 70 14.10 5.98 -1.16
N ARG A 71 13.37 6.11 -2.26
CA ARG A 71 12.16 6.94 -2.31
C ARG A 71 10.87 6.15 -2.16
N ILE A 72 10.96 4.84 -2.06
CA ILE A 72 9.82 3.98 -1.71
C ILE A 72 9.71 3.95 -0.18
N LEU A 73 8.60 4.46 0.35
CA LEU A 73 8.39 4.62 1.79
C LEU A 73 7.62 3.45 2.40
N MET A 74 6.62 2.95 1.68
CA MET A 74 5.78 1.86 2.14
C MET A 74 5.24 1.06 0.96
N LEU A 75 5.13 -0.24 1.12
CA LEU A 75 4.47 -1.16 0.21
C LEU A 75 3.42 -1.98 0.96
N GLY A 76 2.27 -2.17 0.36
CA GLY A 76 1.15 -2.87 1.00
C GLY A 76 0.47 -3.88 0.09
N GLU A 77 -0.14 -4.87 0.73
CA GLU A 77 -0.93 -5.91 0.11
C GLU A 77 -2.39 -5.74 0.47
N LEU A 78 -3.29 -5.88 -0.51
CA LEU A 78 -4.73 -5.75 -0.35
C LEU A 78 -5.45 -7.04 -0.73
N LYS A 79 -6.37 -7.49 0.13
CA LYS A 79 -7.23 -8.64 -0.10
C LYS A 79 -8.69 -8.25 0.05
N GLY A 80 -9.38 -8.09 -1.08
CA GLY A 80 -10.78 -7.63 -1.14
C GLY A 80 -11.83 -8.73 -0.92
N GLY A 81 -11.45 -10.00 -0.83
CA GLY A 81 -12.38 -11.11 -0.60
C GLY A 81 -13.03 -11.03 0.79
N ILE A 82 -14.36 -11.13 0.83
CA ILE A 82 -15.16 -11.07 2.07
C ILE A 82 -15.55 -12.47 2.58
N ASP A 83 -15.21 -13.53 1.83
CA ASP A 83 -15.52 -14.91 2.24
C ASP A 83 -14.64 -15.31 3.44
N PRO A 84 -15.23 -15.57 4.62
CA PRO A 84 -14.48 -16.02 5.78
C PRO A 84 -13.74 -17.34 5.56
N ALA A 85 -14.30 -18.26 4.77
CA ALA A 85 -13.66 -19.54 4.48
C ALA A 85 -12.35 -19.38 3.68
N GLY A 86 -12.22 -18.31 2.88
CA GLY A 86 -11.01 -17.96 2.13
C GLY A 86 -10.02 -17.07 2.89
N ALA A 87 -10.40 -16.50 4.02
CA ALA A 87 -9.60 -15.47 4.71
C ALA A 87 -8.21 -15.98 5.13
N ASP A 88 -8.09 -17.20 5.63
CA ASP A 88 -6.80 -17.82 6.02
C ASP A 88 -5.86 -17.94 4.80
N GLU A 89 -6.39 -18.32 3.64
CA GLU A 89 -5.62 -18.41 2.39
C GLU A 89 -5.23 -17.02 1.88
N HIS A 90 -6.11 -16.03 1.98
CA HIS A 90 -5.81 -14.64 1.68
C HIS A 90 -4.67 -14.09 2.55
N TRP A 91 -4.67 -14.45 3.84
CA TRP A 91 -3.57 -14.07 4.73
C TRP A 91 -2.26 -14.76 4.35
N LYS A 92 -2.26 -16.06 4.11
CA LYS A 92 -1.05 -16.81 3.70
C LYS A 92 -0.41 -16.23 2.45
N THR A 93 -1.22 -15.95 1.43
CA THR A 93 -0.73 -15.35 0.18
C THR A 93 -0.25 -13.91 0.40
N GLY A 94 -0.98 -13.09 1.17
CA GLY A 94 -0.59 -11.74 1.52
C GLY A 94 0.70 -11.71 2.35
N ASN A 95 0.83 -12.56 3.36
CA ASN A 95 2.03 -12.66 4.18
C ASN A 95 3.26 -13.09 3.37
N THR A 96 3.08 -14.00 2.40
CA THR A 96 4.13 -14.40 1.46
C THR A 96 4.59 -13.21 0.60
N ALA A 97 3.65 -12.41 0.08
CA ALA A 97 3.96 -11.21 -0.69
C ALA A 97 4.69 -10.16 0.17
N LEU A 98 4.21 -9.88 1.37
CA LEU A 98 4.85 -8.96 2.32
C LEU A 98 6.26 -9.41 2.71
N THR A 99 6.46 -10.71 2.89
CA THR A 99 7.78 -11.28 3.19
C THR A 99 8.74 -11.10 2.00
N ARG A 100 8.25 -11.30 0.76
CA ARG A 100 9.02 -11.04 -0.46
C ARG A 100 9.45 -9.58 -0.54
N ILE A 101 8.54 -8.65 -0.26
CA ILE A 101 8.83 -7.21 -0.23
C ILE A 101 9.96 -6.92 0.75
N ARG A 102 9.82 -7.32 2.02
CA ARG A 102 10.84 -7.08 3.06
C ARG A 102 12.20 -7.67 2.69
N ASN A 103 12.22 -8.89 2.18
CA ASN A 103 13.46 -9.56 1.78
C ASN A 103 14.14 -8.86 0.59
N ALA A 104 13.37 -8.34 -0.37
CA ALA A 104 13.90 -7.60 -1.50
C ALA A 104 14.60 -6.30 -1.03
N PHE A 105 13.95 -5.53 -0.16
CA PHE A 105 14.53 -4.30 0.37
C PHE A 105 15.71 -4.54 1.31
N LYS A 106 15.63 -5.58 2.14
CA LYS A 106 16.75 -5.94 3.03
C LYS A 106 18.04 -6.28 2.28
N LYS A 107 17.94 -6.86 1.08
CA LYS A 107 19.12 -7.11 0.20
C LYS A 107 19.78 -5.81 -0.26
N GLU A 108 19.03 -4.71 -0.34
CA GLU A 108 19.55 -3.38 -0.64
C GLU A 108 19.94 -2.59 0.64
N GLY A 109 19.97 -3.27 1.79
CA GLY A 109 20.33 -2.64 3.07
C GLY A 109 19.28 -1.71 3.63
N LYS A 110 18.01 -1.82 3.20
CA LYS A 110 16.91 -0.96 3.60
C LYS A 110 15.78 -1.72 4.28
N ASP A 111 15.28 -1.19 5.38
CA ASP A 111 14.00 -1.60 5.94
C ASP A 111 12.86 -0.80 5.29
N ILE A 112 11.79 -1.48 4.92
CA ILE A 112 10.61 -0.90 4.30
C ILE A 112 9.38 -1.07 5.18
N ALA A 113 8.60 -0.01 5.35
CA ALA A 113 7.29 -0.12 5.97
C ALA A 113 6.37 -1.01 5.13
N THR A 114 5.64 -1.92 5.78
CA THR A 114 4.69 -2.78 5.09
C THR A 114 3.31 -2.71 5.73
N SER A 115 2.26 -2.81 4.91
CA SER A 115 0.87 -2.83 5.40
C SER A 115 0.07 -3.98 4.79
N PHE A 116 -0.88 -4.49 5.58
CA PHE A 116 -1.86 -5.47 5.13
C PHE A 116 -3.27 -4.91 5.28
N VAL A 117 -3.99 -4.89 4.17
CA VAL A 117 -5.37 -4.37 4.10
C VAL A 117 -6.27 -5.51 3.65
N ALA A 118 -7.30 -5.87 4.43
CA ALA A 118 -8.19 -6.96 4.08
C ALA A 118 -9.65 -6.66 4.40
N ALA A 119 -10.57 -7.17 3.56
CA ALA A 119 -12.00 -7.06 3.80
C ALA A 119 -12.50 -8.07 4.83
N ALA A 120 -11.83 -9.22 4.99
CA ALA A 120 -12.13 -10.21 6.01
C ALA A 120 -10.87 -10.57 6.79
N ILE A 121 -10.93 -10.50 8.12
CA ILE A 121 -9.87 -10.91 9.06
C ILE A 121 -10.46 -11.90 10.06
N GLU A 122 -10.11 -13.16 9.88
CA GLU A 122 -10.49 -14.26 10.76
C GLU A 122 -9.62 -14.27 12.03
N LYS A 123 -10.17 -14.85 13.12
CA LYS A 123 -9.48 -14.86 14.44
C LYS A 123 -8.06 -15.47 14.35
N LYS A 124 -7.91 -16.60 13.66
CA LYS A 124 -6.62 -17.27 13.53
C LYS A 124 -5.56 -16.41 12.86
N MET A 125 -5.92 -15.76 11.74
CA MET A 125 -5.00 -14.84 11.06
C MET A 125 -4.77 -13.56 11.86
N ALA A 126 -5.76 -13.10 12.64
CA ALA A 126 -5.62 -11.93 13.49
C ALA A 126 -4.51 -12.09 14.53
N ASP A 127 -4.36 -13.28 15.12
CA ASP A 127 -3.29 -13.56 16.08
C ASP A 127 -1.90 -13.47 15.42
N GLU A 128 -1.75 -13.98 14.22
CA GLU A 128 -0.49 -13.89 13.46
C GLU A 128 -0.19 -12.44 13.05
N ILE A 129 -1.18 -11.71 12.54
CA ILE A 129 -1.09 -10.29 12.18
C ILE A 129 -0.66 -9.48 13.41
N PHE A 130 -1.34 -9.67 14.56
CA PHE A 130 -1.03 -8.98 15.80
C PHE A 130 0.41 -9.25 16.26
N ASN A 131 0.86 -10.50 16.18
CA ASN A 131 2.23 -10.86 16.52
C ASN A 131 3.25 -10.17 15.61
N GLN A 132 2.97 -10.03 14.30
CA GLN A 132 3.84 -9.32 13.38
C GLN A 132 3.86 -7.81 13.65
N LEU A 133 2.71 -7.21 13.97
CA LEU A 133 2.62 -5.81 14.38
C LEU A 133 3.43 -5.56 15.66
N LYS A 134 3.28 -6.41 16.67
CA LYS A 134 4.01 -6.30 17.94
C LYS A 134 5.53 -6.43 17.77
N LYS A 135 5.98 -7.27 16.84
CA LYS A 135 7.40 -7.45 16.52
C LYS A 135 7.94 -6.36 15.57
N GLY A 136 7.10 -5.47 15.06
CA GLY A 136 7.48 -4.47 14.06
C GLY A 136 7.77 -5.06 12.67
N THR A 137 7.48 -6.34 12.43
CA THR A 137 7.68 -6.98 11.13
C THR A 137 6.64 -6.50 10.12
N LEU A 138 5.41 -6.25 10.57
CA LEU A 138 4.35 -5.58 9.84
C LEU A 138 4.15 -4.20 10.47
N SER A 139 4.08 -3.15 9.65
CA SER A 139 3.97 -1.77 10.16
C SER A 139 2.52 -1.37 10.45
N PHE A 140 1.56 -1.88 9.66
CA PHE A 140 0.14 -1.63 9.87
C PHE A 140 -0.72 -2.77 9.29
N ALA A 141 -1.88 -2.98 9.90
CA ALA A 141 -2.93 -3.83 9.35
C ALA A 141 -4.31 -3.20 9.57
N THR A 142 -5.23 -3.39 8.63
CA THR A 142 -6.59 -2.85 8.74
C THR A 142 -7.62 -3.76 8.08
N ASN A 143 -8.80 -3.78 8.67
CA ASN A 143 -9.99 -4.41 8.09
C ASN A 143 -10.82 -3.33 7.38
N LEU A 144 -11.04 -3.48 6.07
CA LEU A 144 -11.79 -2.53 5.23
C LEU A 144 -13.25 -2.36 5.66
N THR A 145 -13.82 -3.35 6.35
CA THR A 145 -15.22 -3.31 6.82
C THR A 145 -15.37 -2.61 8.18
N LYS A 146 -14.29 -2.05 8.73
CA LYS A 146 -14.25 -1.37 10.01
C LYS A 146 -13.79 0.08 9.81
N ASP A 147 -14.73 1.00 9.76
CA ASP A 147 -14.48 2.43 9.47
C ASP A 147 -13.39 3.02 10.36
N GLU A 148 -13.41 2.74 11.66
CA GLU A 148 -12.41 3.23 12.61
C GLU A 148 -11.00 2.74 12.23
N GLN A 149 -10.86 1.47 11.84
CA GLN A 149 -9.57 0.91 11.43
C GLN A 149 -9.10 1.52 10.13
N LEU A 150 -10.02 1.75 9.18
CA LEU A 150 -9.71 2.39 7.90
C LEU A 150 -9.25 3.84 8.11
N VAL A 151 -9.94 4.60 8.96
CA VAL A 151 -9.54 5.96 9.33
C VAL A 151 -8.15 5.98 9.98
N ASN A 152 -7.88 5.04 10.88
CA ASN A 152 -6.56 4.91 11.52
C ASN A 152 -5.45 4.58 10.50
N TYR A 153 -5.75 3.74 9.51
CA TYR A 153 -4.83 3.43 8.41
C TYR A 153 -4.54 4.67 7.54
N CYS A 154 -5.57 5.40 7.14
CA CYS A 154 -5.40 6.65 6.40
C CYS A 154 -4.57 7.67 7.20
N ASN A 155 -4.88 7.85 8.49
CA ASN A 155 -4.12 8.72 9.39
C ASN A 155 -2.66 8.30 9.56
N TRP A 156 -2.36 7.01 9.48
CA TRP A 156 -0.99 6.52 9.52
C TRP A 156 -0.25 6.83 8.21
N ILE A 157 -0.89 6.63 7.05
CA ILE A 157 -0.29 6.91 5.73
C ILE A 157 0.04 8.40 5.57
N ILE A 158 -0.85 9.30 5.95
CA ILE A 158 -0.65 10.74 5.75
C ILE A 158 0.44 11.34 6.63
N LYS A 159 0.91 10.62 7.66
CA LYS A 159 1.99 11.06 8.56
C LYS A 159 3.40 10.78 8.03
N PHE A 160 3.55 10.01 6.95
CA PHE A 160 4.84 9.80 6.32
C PHE A 160 5.49 11.11 5.82
#